data_b6d7bab8d37874775ea4c178d8e8cd9f
#
_entry.id   b6d7bab8d37874775ea4c178d8e8cd9f
#
_cell.length_a   1.000
_cell.length_b   1.000
_cell.length_c   1.000
_cell.angle_alpha   90.00
_cell.angle_beta   90.00
_cell.angle_gamma   90.00
#
_symmetry.space_group_name_H-M   'P 1'
#
loop_
_entity.id
_entity.type
_entity.pdbx_description
1 polymer ?
#
loop_
_entity_poly.entity_id
_entity_poly.type
_entity_poly.pdbx_seq_one_letter_code
_entity_poly.pdbx_strand_id
1 'polypeptide(L)'
;YFIFSIKSCFPKKLTKKDLKLFNKKCKTLTRKKYTKKTINSRIEDLKILQFPYGGKTLENYIYININNNIDLFSELNTNLINLLKNAIIPMNNNNVYHLDIKDTNILVGDTNRLKLIDWGLSDIITKELPSHLYNKSVQFNYPFTSILLNTTFLKNLIEYLKKNGTDEKKLVLFIKNYFNDEISVLYGDGHFEYLKEV
;
A
#
# COMPACT_ATOMS: atom_id res chain seq x y z
N TYR A 1 14.21 -5.83 9.79
CA TYR A 1 12.85 -5.43 9.39
C TYR A 1 12.74 -5.04 7.92
N PHE A 2 13.84 -4.89 7.19
CA PHE A 2 13.83 -4.49 5.78
C PHE A 2 14.47 -5.58 4.92
N ILE A 3 13.99 -5.73 3.70
CA ILE A 3 14.56 -6.67 2.73
C ILE A 3 15.27 -5.85 1.65
N PHE A 4 16.55 -6.10 1.48
CA PHE A 4 17.35 -5.49 0.43
C PHE A 4 17.57 -6.47 -0.72
N SER A 5 17.70 -5.96 -1.95
CA SER A 5 18.09 -6.80 -3.07
C SER A 5 19.51 -7.31 -2.88
N ILE A 6 19.70 -8.61 -3.10
CA ILE A 6 21.03 -9.23 -3.01
C ILE A 6 21.80 -8.99 -4.30
N LYS A 7 21.09 -9.02 -5.44
CA LYS A 7 21.71 -8.99 -6.77
C LYS A 7 20.82 -8.30 -7.78
N SER A 8 21.44 -7.54 -8.67
CA SER A 8 20.81 -7.05 -9.89
C SER A 8 21.48 -7.70 -11.09
N CYS A 9 20.68 -8.18 -12.04
CA CYS A 9 21.16 -8.82 -13.27
C CYS A 9 20.24 -8.54 -14.45
N PHE A 10 20.74 -8.77 -15.66
CA PHE A 10 19.92 -8.73 -16.86
C PHE A 10 19.21 -10.06 -17.04
N PRO A 11 17.94 -10.07 -17.47
CA PRO A 11 17.21 -11.29 -17.75
C PRO A 11 17.79 -12.00 -18.99
N LYS A 12 17.77 -13.31 -18.97
CA LYS A 12 18.04 -14.10 -20.17
C LYS A 12 16.85 -14.06 -21.12
N LYS A 13 17.09 -14.28 -22.41
CA LYS A 13 16.02 -14.42 -23.40
C LYS A 13 15.02 -15.50 -22.97
N LEU A 14 13.75 -15.15 -23.07
CA LEU A 14 12.65 -16.04 -22.72
C LEU A 14 12.51 -17.17 -23.77
N THR A 15 12.28 -18.38 -23.28
CA THR A 15 12.04 -19.55 -24.13
C THR A 15 10.62 -19.52 -24.73
N LYS A 16 10.36 -20.37 -25.73
CA LYS A 16 8.99 -20.54 -26.28
C LYS A 16 7.98 -20.93 -25.20
N LYS A 17 8.40 -21.71 -24.19
CA LYS A 17 7.58 -22.12 -23.05
C LYS A 17 7.22 -20.93 -22.17
N ASP A 18 8.19 -20.06 -21.87
CA ASP A 18 7.96 -18.84 -21.05
C ASP A 18 7.02 -17.87 -21.76
N LEU A 19 7.19 -17.71 -23.07
CA LEU A 19 6.37 -16.81 -23.89
C LEU A 19 4.91 -17.28 -24.04
N LYS A 20 4.60 -18.56 -23.82
CA LYS A 20 3.25 -19.11 -23.98
C LYS A 20 2.22 -18.37 -23.13
N LEU A 21 2.56 -18.01 -21.91
CA LEU A 21 1.68 -17.31 -20.95
C LEU A 21 2.11 -15.87 -20.68
N PHE A 22 2.94 -15.28 -21.53
CA PHE A 22 3.52 -13.94 -21.32
C PHE A 22 2.47 -12.89 -20.97
N ASN A 23 1.44 -12.74 -21.79
CA ASN A 23 0.42 -11.70 -21.58
C ASN A 23 -0.38 -11.89 -20.27
N LYS A 24 -0.55 -13.15 -19.83
CA LYS A 24 -1.26 -13.46 -18.58
C LYS A 24 -0.38 -13.18 -17.36
N LYS A 25 0.88 -13.55 -17.40
CA LYS A 25 1.82 -13.44 -16.27
C LYS A 25 2.52 -12.10 -16.19
N CYS A 26 2.77 -11.44 -17.34
CA CYS A 26 3.55 -10.20 -17.41
C CYS A 26 2.68 -8.98 -17.76
N LYS A 27 1.55 -8.83 -17.06
CA LYS A 27 0.58 -7.73 -17.31
C LYS A 27 1.24 -6.34 -17.31
N THR A 28 2.13 -6.06 -16.37
CA THR A 28 2.83 -4.78 -16.25
C THR A 28 3.72 -4.51 -17.46
N LEU A 29 4.46 -5.51 -17.94
CA LEU A 29 5.27 -5.37 -19.16
C LEU A 29 4.40 -5.17 -20.38
N THR A 30 3.26 -5.86 -20.46
CA THR A 30 2.30 -5.69 -21.55
C THR A 30 1.74 -4.26 -21.57
N ARG A 31 1.42 -3.67 -20.40
CA ARG A 31 1.02 -2.25 -20.29
C ARG A 31 2.12 -1.29 -20.77
N LYS A 32 3.38 -1.65 -20.58
CA LYS A 32 4.56 -0.91 -21.08
C LYS A 32 4.91 -1.24 -22.54
N LYS A 33 3.96 -1.81 -23.30
CA LYS A 33 4.08 -2.14 -24.74
C LYS A 33 5.14 -3.23 -25.06
N TYR A 34 5.56 -4.04 -24.08
CA TYR A 34 6.29 -5.27 -24.38
C TYR A 34 5.30 -6.36 -24.80
N THR A 35 5.65 -7.10 -25.84
CA THR A 35 4.82 -8.20 -26.38
C THR A 35 5.63 -9.48 -26.45
N LYS A 36 4.97 -10.63 -26.66
CA LYS A 36 5.63 -11.92 -26.93
C LYS A 36 6.65 -11.83 -28.08
N LYS A 37 6.38 -10.96 -29.07
CA LYS A 37 7.24 -10.84 -30.26
C LYS A 37 8.45 -9.91 -29.99
N THR A 38 8.29 -8.90 -29.15
CA THR A 38 9.28 -7.85 -28.96
C THR A 38 10.09 -7.98 -27.67
N ILE A 39 9.65 -8.78 -26.69
CA ILE A 39 10.31 -8.88 -25.40
C ILE A 39 11.77 -9.35 -25.50
N ASN A 40 12.05 -10.35 -26.30
CA ASN A 40 13.40 -10.89 -26.43
C ASN A 40 14.39 -9.98 -27.22
N SER A 41 13.88 -9.12 -28.09
CA SER A 41 14.72 -8.11 -28.77
C SER A 41 14.99 -6.89 -27.90
N ARG A 42 14.21 -6.72 -26.83
CA ARG A 42 14.29 -5.61 -25.89
C ARG A 42 14.58 -6.07 -24.46
N ILE A 43 15.08 -7.28 -24.31
CA ILE A 43 15.29 -7.89 -22.99
C ILE A 43 16.33 -7.14 -22.16
N GLU A 44 17.28 -6.48 -22.84
CA GLU A 44 18.34 -5.69 -22.23
C GLU A 44 17.86 -4.37 -21.63
N ASP A 45 16.66 -3.91 -22.03
CA ASP A 45 16.00 -2.76 -21.39
C ASP A 45 15.55 -3.06 -19.96
N LEU A 46 15.55 -4.35 -19.56
CA LEU A 46 15.03 -4.81 -18.29
C LEU A 46 16.13 -5.20 -17.33
N LYS A 47 15.89 -5.00 -16.04
CA LYS A 47 16.71 -5.53 -14.95
C LYS A 47 15.87 -6.42 -14.04
N ILE A 48 16.48 -7.49 -13.56
CA ILE A 48 15.93 -8.34 -12.49
C ILE A 48 16.59 -7.93 -11.19
N LEU A 49 15.78 -7.67 -10.17
CA LEU A 49 16.23 -7.54 -8.80
C LEU A 49 15.92 -8.84 -8.06
N GLN A 50 16.94 -9.43 -7.47
CA GLN A 50 16.81 -10.65 -6.68
C GLN A 50 16.79 -10.27 -5.19
N PHE A 51 15.75 -10.73 -4.51
CA PHE A 51 15.57 -10.57 -3.07
C PHE A 51 15.63 -11.94 -2.39
N PRO A 52 16.04 -12.02 -1.11
CA PRO A 52 15.88 -13.23 -0.34
C PRO A 52 14.38 -13.50 -0.12
N TYR A 53 14.05 -14.75 0.11
CA TYR A 53 12.69 -15.10 0.51
C TYR A 53 12.34 -14.43 1.84
N GLY A 54 11.27 -13.66 1.86
CA GLY A 54 10.90 -12.84 3.02
C GLY A 54 9.90 -13.47 3.97
N GLY A 55 9.19 -14.50 3.51
CA GLY A 55 8.09 -15.12 4.25
C GLY A 55 6.73 -14.98 3.52
N LYS A 56 5.65 -15.25 4.24
CA LYS A 56 4.27 -15.05 3.77
C LYS A 56 3.82 -13.64 4.12
N THR A 57 2.85 -13.09 3.37
CA THR A 57 2.22 -11.82 3.78
C THR A 57 1.50 -12.01 5.12
N LEU A 58 1.44 -10.94 5.92
CA LEU A 58 0.74 -10.96 7.21
C LEU A 58 -0.73 -11.34 7.04
N GLU A 59 -1.40 -10.83 6.00
CA GLU A 59 -2.76 -11.23 5.61
C GLU A 59 -2.88 -12.75 5.48
N ASN A 60 -2.04 -13.37 4.64
CA ASN A 60 -2.04 -14.82 4.44
C ASN A 60 -1.66 -15.60 5.71
N TYR A 61 -0.75 -15.06 6.50
CA TYR A 61 -0.35 -15.67 7.76
C TYR A 61 -1.52 -15.70 8.75
N ILE A 62 -2.23 -14.60 8.91
CA ILE A 62 -3.42 -14.50 9.76
C ILE A 62 -4.50 -15.46 9.23
N TYR A 63 -4.82 -15.40 7.94
CA TYR A 63 -5.85 -16.23 7.34
C TYR A 63 -5.65 -17.74 7.59
N ILE A 64 -4.40 -18.21 7.45
CA ILE A 64 -4.07 -19.64 7.65
C ILE A 64 -4.15 -20.03 9.12
N ASN A 65 -3.82 -19.14 10.05
CA ASN A 65 -3.61 -19.45 11.46
C ASN A 65 -4.74 -18.97 12.38
N ILE A 66 -5.70 -18.18 11.89
CA ILE A 66 -6.72 -17.49 12.70
C ILE A 66 -7.55 -18.45 13.58
N ASN A 67 -7.76 -19.68 13.14
CA ASN A 67 -8.61 -20.65 13.85
C ASN A 67 -7.82 -21.56 14.81
N ASN A 68 -6.48 -21.44 14.91
CA ASN A 68 -5.70 -22.53 15.44
C ASN A 68 -4.92 -22.23 16.71
N ASN A 69 -4.69 -20.94 17.09
CA ASN A 69 -3.86 -20.72 18.29
C ASN A 69 -3.87 -19.26 18.80
N ILE A 70 -4.42 -19.02 19.99
CA ILE A 70 -4.41 -17.70 20.66
C ILE A 70 -2.99 -17.25 20.99
N ASP A 71 -2.10 -18.15 21.39
CA ASP A 71 -0.71 -17.82 21.72
C ASP A 71 0.04 -17.24 20.53
N LEU A 72 -0.26 -17.72 19.32
CA LEU A 72 0.30 -17.21 18.08
C LEU A 72 -0.05 -15.73 17.85
N PHE A 73 -1.27 -15.31 18.22
CA PHE A 73 -1.68 -13.90 18.11
C PHE A 73 -0.98 -13.01 19.13
N SER A 74 -0.71 -13.52 20.33
CA SER A 74 0.07 -12.79 21.33
C SER A 74 1.49 -12.56 20.85
N GLU A 75 2.12 -13.58 20.28
CA GLU A 75 3.45 -13.47 19.67
C GLU A 75 3.45 -12.50 18.48
N LEU A 76 2.46 -12.63 17.59
CA LEU A 76 2.32 -11.75 16.43
C LEU A 76 2.16 -10.28 16.86
N ASN A 77 1.33 -10.01 17.86
CA ASN A 77 1.15 -8.67 18.41
C ASN A 77 2.46 -8.10 18.98
N THR A 78 3.21 -8.92 19.72
CA THR A 78 4.53 -8.54 20.21
C THR A 78 5.49 -8.19 19.07
N ASN A 79 5.47 -8.98 18.00
CA ASN A 79 6.31 -8.75 16.82
C ASN A 79 5.89 -7.50 16.02
N LEU A 80 4.59 -7.18 15.96
CA LEU A 80 4.09 -5.93 15.38
C LEU A 80 4.53 -4.72 16.20
N ILE A 81 4.45 -4.78 17.52
CA ILE A 81 4.95 -3.73 18.41
C ILE A 81 6.47 -3.54 18.21
N ASN A 82 7.21 -4.62 18.07
CA ASN A 82 8.65 -4.57 17.81
C ASN A 82 8.98 -3.98 16.43
N LEU A 83 8.20 -4.31 15.40
CA LEU A 83 8.31 -3.68 14.07
C LEU A 83 8.07 -2.17 14.17
N LEU A 84 7.02 -1.74 14.88
CA LEU A 84 6.73 -0.33 15.09
C LEU A 84 7.86 0.39 15.82
N LYS A 85 8.29 -0.12 16.98
CA LYS A 85 9.28 0.52 17.85
C LYS A 85 10.69 0.53 17.26
N ASN A 86 11.09 -0.55 16.59
CA ASN A 86 12.50 -0.76 16.21
C ASN A 86 12.76 -0.54 14.71
N ALA A 87 11.70 -0.31 13.91
CA ALA A 87 11.84 -0.02 12.48
C ALA A 87 11.05 1.21 12.05
N ILE A 88 9.73 1.24 12.22
CA ILE A 88 8.87 2.29 11.67
C ILE A 88 9.14 3.64 12.36
N ILE A 89 9.17 3.69 13.69
CA ILE A 89 9.45 4.92 14.44
C ILE A 89 10.85 5.45 14.12
N PRO A 90 11.94 4.65 14.22
CA PRO A 90 13.27 5.14 13.85
C PRO A 90 13.38 5.60 12.40
N MET A 91 12.70 4.93 11.48
CA MET A 91 12.64 5.33 10.07
C MET A 91 11.98 6.70 9.92
N ASN A 92 10.81 6.90 10.54
CA ASN A 92 10.08 8.17 10.50
C ASN A 92 10.88 9.30 11.17
N ASN A 93 11.61 9.02 12.25
CA ASN A 93 12.48 9.99 12.92
C ASN A 93 13.66 10.44 12.02
N ASN A 94 14.00 9.65 11.00
CA ASN A 94 14.94 10.01 9.96
C ASN A 94 14.26 10.57 8.70
N ASN A 95 13.02 11.02 8.81
CA ASN A 95 12.22 11.59 7.72
C ASN A 95 11.96 10.63 6.55
N VAL A 96 12.12 9.33 6.74
CA VAL A 96 11.80 8.32 5.75
C VAL A 96 10.44 7.73 6.08
N TYR A 97 9.50 7.77 5.14
CA TYR A 97 8.13 7.33 5.32
C TYR A 97 7.76 6.27 4.30
N HIS A 98 7.22 5.15 4.74
CA HIS A 98 6.83 4.05 3.86
C HIS A 98 5.59 4.38 3.02
N LEU A 99 4.64 5.07 3.59
CA LEU A 99 3.40 5.59 2.99
C LEU A 99 2.45 4.54 2.37
N ASP A 100 2.67 3.25 2.64
CA ASP A 100 1.76 2.15 2.25
C ASP A 100 1.89 0.95 3.20
N ILE A 101 1.89 1.21 4.51
CA ILE A 101 1.93 0.15 5.53
C ILE A 101 0.56 -0.51 5.59
N LYS A 102 0.51 -1.82 5.27
CA LYS A 102 -0.67 -2.68 5.32
C LYS A 102 -0.25 -4.14 5.46
N ASP A 103 -1.17 -5.00 5.78
CA ASP A 103 -0.95 -6.44 6.01
C ASP A 103 -0.33 -7.16 4.81
N THR A 104 -0.69 -6.77 3.59
CA THR A 104 -0.10 -7.32 2.35
C THR A 104 1.34 -6.86 2.12
N ASN A 105 1.78 -5.76 2.77
CA ASN A 105 3.13 -5.19 2.67
C ASN A 105 4.01 -5.52 3.89
N ILE A 106 3.53 -6.37 4.78
CA ILE A 106 4.29 -6.95 5.89
C ILE A 106 4.44 -8.44 5.62
N LEU A 107 5.67 -8.96 5.67
CA LEU A 107 5.96 -10.39 5.58
C LEU A 107 6.27 -10.95 6.95
N VAL A 108 5.78 -12.16 7.19
CA VAL A 108 6.12 -13.00 8.35
C VAL A 108 7.10 -14.07 7.91
N GLY A 109 8.34 -13.98 8.36
CA GLY A 109 9.39 -14.95 8.06
C GLY A 109 9.27 -16.24 8.90
N ASP A 110 10.12 -17.21 8.61
CA ASP A 110 10.10 -18.55 9.26
C ASP A 110 10.32 -18.49 10.78
N THR A 111 10.97 -17.44 11.27
CA THR A 111 11.18 -17.18 12.70
C THR A 111 10.19 -16.15 13.26
N ASN A 112 9.03 -16.01 12.68
CA ASN A 112 8.00 -15.01 12.99
C ASN A 112 8.48 -13.55 12.99
N ARG A 113 9.68 -13.28 12.45
CA ARG A 113 10.19 -11.92 12.27
C ARG A 113 9.45 -11.22 11.16
N LEU A 114 8.97 -10.02 11.46
CA LEU A 114 8.26 -9.19 10.50
C LEU A 114 9.24 -8.37 9.64
N LYS A 115 8.87 -8.20 8.36
CA LYS A 115 9.64 -7.42 7.39
C LYS A 115 8.72 -6.55 6.56
N LEU A 116 9.09 -5.30 6.34
CA LEU A 116 8.40 -4.39 5.43
C LEU A 116 8.90 -4.58 3.99
N ILE A 117 7.96 -4.56 3.05
CA ILE A 117 8.19 -4.64 1.61
C ILE A 117 7.36 -3.60 0.87
N ASP A 118 7.59 -3.46 -0.42
CA ASP A 118 6.88 -2.55 -1.33
C ASP A 118 7.07 -1.06 -0.99
N TRP A 119 8.26 -0.58 -1.24
CA TRP A 119 8.69 0.80 -1.06
C TRP A 119 8.28 1.72 -2.21
N GLY A 120 7.39 1.28 -3.08
CA GLY A 120 7.00 2.01 -4.28
C GLY A 120 6.32 3.36 -4.03
N LEU A 121 5.76 3.57 -2.84
CA LEU A 121 5.13 4.83 -2.42
C LEU A 121 5.95 5.58 -1.36
N SER A 122 7.07 5.02 -0.91
CA SER A 122 7.89 5.64 0.14
C SER A 122 8.55 6.94 -0.32
N ASP A 123 8.80 7.84 0.63
CA ASP A 123 9.47 9.11 0.36
C ASP A 123 10.27 9.61 1.57
N ILE A 124 11.17 10.55 1.30
CA ILE A 124 11.91 11.31 2.31
C ILE A 124 11.26 12.70 2.42
N ILE A 125 10.62 12.97 3.56
CA ILE A 125 9.86 14.20 3.76
C ILE A 125 10.58 15.07 4.78
N THR A 126 11.28 16.11 4.33
CA THR A 126 12.09 16.97 5.21
C THR A 126 11.44 18.30 5.56
N LYS A 127 10.82 18.98 4.60
CA LYS A 127 10.21 20.31 4.82
C LYS A 127 8.80 20.41 4.24
N GLU A 128 8.63 20.00 3.00
CA GLU A 128 7.35 20.08 2.29
C GLU A 128 6.87 18.69 1.93
N LEU A 129 5.55 18.51 1.93
CA LEU A 129 4.95 17.26 1.48
C LEU A 129 5.17 17.11 -0.02
N PRO A 130 5.65 15.94 -0.50
CA PRO A 130 5.77 15.66 -1.91
C PRO A 130 4.44 15.83 -2.65
N SER A 131 4.48 16.41 -3.85
CA SER A 131 3.28 16.71 -4.64
C SER A 131 2.39 15.49 -4.91
N HIS A 132 2.98 14.30 -4.99
CA HIS A 132 2.23 13.05 -5.21
C HIS A 132 1.39 12.62 -3.99
N LEU A 133 1.60 13.21 -2.80
CA LEU A 133 0.76 12.96 -1.62
C LEU A 133 -0.52 13.80 -1.62
N TYR A 134 -0.54 14.91 -2.35
CA TYR A 134 -1.76 15.68 -2.55
C TYR A 134 -2.69 14.94 -3.52
N ASN A 135 -3.98 15.06 -3.29
CA ASN A 135 -5.02 14.45 -4.15
C ASN A 135 -4.99 12.92 -4.24
N LYS A 136 -4.33 12.25 -3.29
CA LYS A 136 -4.49 10.80 -3.17
C LYS A 136 -5.93 10.47 -2.80
N SER A 137 -6.46 9.43 -3.45
CA SER A 137 -7.72 8.82 -3.05
C SER A 137 -7.63 8.31 -1.62
N VAL A 138 -8.72 8.40 -0.88
CA VAL A 138 -8.83 7.80 0.46
C VAL A 138 -8.60 6.30 0.35
N GLN A 139 -7.72 5.76 1.20
CA GLN A 139 -7.43 4.33 1.29
C GLN A 139 -7.61 3.87 2.73
N PHE A 140 -8.05 2.64 2.93
CA PHE A 140 -8.33 2.08 4.25
C PHE A 140 -7.12 2.06 5.20
N ASN A 141 -5.90 2.04 4.66
CA ASN A 141 -4.65 2.05 5.42
C ASN A 141 -4.08 3.44 5.68
N TYR A 142 -4.78 4.50 5.23
CA TYR A 142 -4.44 5.88 5.59
C TYR A 142 -5.35 6.40 6.70
N PRO A 143 -4.83 7.25 7.61
CA PRO A 143 -5.68 7.98 8.54
C PRO A 143 -6.72 8.80 7.77
N PHE A 144 -7.95 8.86 8.25
CA PHE A 144 -9.01 9.66 7.61
C PHE A 144 -8.63 11.14 7.51
N THR A 145 -7.80 11.64 8.41
CA THR A 145 -7.23 12.99 8.36
C THR A 145 -6.41 13.27 7.09
N SER A 146 -5.97 12.25 6.37
CA SER A 146 -5.28 12.41 5.09
C SER A 146 -6.14 13.09 4.01
N ILE A 147 -7.47 13.09 4.17
CA ILE A 147 -8.40 13.84 3.32
C ILE A 147 -8.09 15.34 3.31
N LEU A 148 -7.53 15.88 4.39
CA LEU A 148 -7.10 17.27 4.48
C LEU A 148 -5.93 17.62 3.53
N LEU A 149 -5.28 16.60 2.95
CA LEU A 149 -4.27 16.78 1.90
C LEU A 149 -4.90 16.78 0.49
N ASN A 150 -6.20 16.51 0.38
CA ASN A 150 -6.89 16.52 -0.91
C ASN A 150 -7.37 17.95 -1.23
N THR A 151 -6.80 18.55 -2.27
CA THR A 151 -7.10 19.94 -2.66
C THR A 151 -8.56 20.13 -3.11
N THR A 152 -9.17 19.11 -3.72
CA THR A 152 -10.59 19.16 -4.10
C THR A 152 -11.48 19.14 -2.87
N PHE A 153 -11.18 18.25 -1.90
CA PHE A 153 -11.91 18.24 -0.64
C PHE A 153 -11.79 19.56 0.10
N LEU A 154 -10.59 20.11 0.24
CA LEU A 154 -10.37 21.40 0.92
C LEU A 154 -11.15 22.53 0.25
N LYS A 155 -11.15 22.59 -1.08
CA LYS A 155 -11.93 23.58 -1.82
C LYS A 155 -13.42 23.44 -1.51
N ASN A 156 -13.96 22.23 -1.62
CA ASN A 156 -15.38 21.97 -1.35
C ASN A 156 -15.73 22.26 0.12
N LEU A 157 -14.84 21.93 1.06
CA LEU A 157 -15.02 22.24 2.48
C LEU A 157 -15.06 23.73 2.73
N ILE A 158 -14.13 24.50 2.15
CA ILE A 158 -14.11 25.98 2.29
C ILE A 158 -15.38 26.60 1.72
N GLU A 159 -15.83 26.16 0.55
CA GLU A 159 -17.08 26.63 -0.06
C GLU A 159 -18.29 26.28 0.82
N TYR A 160 -18.32 25.06 1.36
CA TYR A 160 -19.36 24.61 2.28
C TYR A 160 -19.42 25.48 3.55
N LEU A 161 -18.26 25.71 4.19
CA LEU A 161 -18.16 26.51 5.41
C LEU A 161 -18.59 27.98 5.20
N LYS A 162 -18.23 28.59 4.05
CA LYS A 162 -18.66 29.92 3.68
C LYS A 162 -20.19 30.03 3.58
N LYS A 163 -20.84 28.97 3.10
CA LYS A 163 -22.30 28.95 2.88
C LYS A 163 -23.09 28.57 4.13
N ASN A 164 -22.57 27.64 4.93
CA ASN A 164 -23.36 26.98 5.99
C ASN A 164 -22.82 27.25 7.42
N GLY A 165 -21.69 27.95 7.53
CA GLY A 165 -21.01 28.15 8.81
C GLY A 165 -20.40 26.87 9.39
N THR A 166 -20.15 26.86 10.70
CA THR A 166 -19.45 25.81 11.44
C THR A 166 -20.38 24.92 12.27
N ASP A 167 -21.64 24.75 11.84
CA ASP A 167 -22.57 23.81 12.51
C ASP A 167 -21.99 22.38 12.45
N GLU A 168 -21.69 21.83 13.62
CA GLU A 168 -21.00 20.53 13.74
C GLU A 168 -21.78 19.40 13.07
N LYS A 169 -23.12 19.34 13.27
CA LYS A 169 -23.94 18.25 12.71
C LYS A 169 -23.95 18.29 11.18
N LYS A 170 -24.06 19.49 10.62
CA LYS A 170 -24.02 19.69 9.17
C LYS A 170 -22.64 19.39 8.60
N LEU A 171 -21.58 19.78 9.31
CA LEU A 171 -20.19 19.51 8.90
C LEU A 171 -19.90 18.01 8.90
N VAL A 172 -20.31 17.28 9.94
CA VAL A 172 -20.19 15.82 10.00
C VAL A 172 -20.93 15.16 8.83
N LEU A 173 -22.14 15.63 8.51
CA LEU A 173 -22.89 15.10 7.37
C LEU A 173 -22.20 15.38 6.04
N PHE A 174 -21.65 16.58 5.86
CA PHE A 174 -20.87 16.93 4.66
C PHE A 174 -19.65 16.01 4.50
N ILE A 175 -18.89 15.80 5.57
CA ILE A 175 -17.72 14.91 5.56
C ILE A 175 -18.12 13.47 5.25
N LYS A 176 -19.18 12.96 5.91
CA LYS A 176 -19.69 11.61 5.63
C LYS A 176 -20.09 11.42 4.17
N ASN A 177 -20.82 12.37 3.60
CA ASN A 177 -21.23 12.29 2.20
C ASN A 177 -20.03 12.29 1.25
N TYR A 178 -19.04 13.15 1.51
CA TYR A 178 -17.82 13.17 0.70
C TYR A 178 -17.05 11.83 0.77
N PHE A 179 -16.89 11.25 1.96
CA PHE A 179 -16.27 9.94 2.11
C PHE A 179 -17.07 8.82 1.42
N ASN A 180 -18.38 8.86 1.51
CA ASN A 180 -19.24 7.89 0.84
C ASN A 180 -19.05 7.92 -0.69
N ASP A 181 -19.02 9.11 -1.27
CA ASP A 181 -18.83 9.28 -2.70
C ASP A 181 -17.44 8.78 -3.15
N GLU A 182 -16.38 9.13 -2.41
CA GLU A 182 -15.01 8.69 -2.72
C GLU A 182 -14.81 7.19 -2.49
N ILE A 183 -15.35 6.63 -1.40
CA ILE A 183 -15.21 5.21 -1.05
C ILE A 183 -16.07 4.35 -1.97
N SER A 184 -17.30 4.75 -2.30
CA SER A 184 -18.17 3.98 -3.19
C SER A 184 -17.55 3.80 -4.57
N VAL A 185 -16.86 4.80 -5.07
CA VAL A 185 -16.11 4.73 -6.34
C VAL A 185 -14.95 3.73 -6.28
N LEU A 186 -14.29 3.59 -5.11
CA LEU A 186 -13.09 2.76 -4.97
C LEU A 186 -13.40 1.30 -4.61
N TYR A 187 -14.44 1.03 -3.83
CA TYR A 187 -14.67 -0.27 -3.18
C TYR A 187 -16.06 -0.86 -3.43
N GLY A 188 -16.98 -0.13 -4.06
CA GLY A 188 -18.36 -0.53 -4.26
C GLY A 188 -19.21 -0.45 -2.98
N ASP A 189 -20.49 -0.77 -3.11
CA ASP A 189 -21.52 -0.52 -2.07
C ASP A 189 -21.34 -1.31 -0.76
N GLY A 190 -20.60 -2.41 -0.78
CA GLY A 190 -20.39 -3.27 0.40
C GLY A 190 -19.59 -2.66 1.55
N HIS A 191 -18.73 -1.66 1.27
CA HIS A 191 -17.95 -0.97 2.30
C HIS A 191 -18.76 0.07 3.07
N PHE A 192 -19.86 0.54 2.50
CA PHE A 192 -20.74 1.51 3.13
C PHE A 192 -21.42 0.94 4.38
N GLU A 193 -21.84 -0.34 4.33
CA GLU A 193 -22.46 -1.02 5.47
C GLU A 193 -21.47 -1.20 6.63
N TYR A 194 -20.21 -1.54 6.31
CA TYR A 194 -19.16 -1.67 7.32
C TYR A 194 -18.85 -0.35 8.06
N LEU A 195 -18.88 0.78 7.36
CA LEU A 195 -18.62 2.10 7.98
C LEU A 195 -19.80 2.64 8.81
N LYS A 196 -20.99 2.06 8.68
CA LYS A 196 -22.14 2.40 9.53
C LYS A 196 -22.07 1.74 10.90
N GLU A 197 -21.32 0.63 11.03
CA GLU A 197 -21.22 -0.17 12.26
C GLU A 197 -20.03 0.26 13.15
N VAL A 198 -19.13 1.10 12.65
CA VAL A 198 -17.95 1.66 13.35
C VAL A 198 -18.16 3.12 13.70
#